data_82125322ac5ebe0a6c8a487d36b2d750
#
_entry.id   82125322ac5ebe0a6c8a487d36b2d750
#
_cell.length_a   1.000
_cell.length_b   1.000
_cell.length_c   1.000
_cell.angle_alpha   90.00
_cell.angle_beta   90.00
_cell.angle_gamma   90.00
#
_symmetry.space_group_name_H-M   'P 1'
#
loop_
_entity.id
_entity.type
_entity.pdbx_description
1 polymer ?
#
loop_
_entity_poly.entity_id
_entity_poly.type
_entity_poly.pdbx_seq_one_letter_code
_entity_poly.pdbx_strand_id
1 'polypeptide(L)'
;MTATPWLPAHVDTVTPLTAHARSLVLDVPGWTGSLPGQHLDIRLTAEDGYRAERSYSIASFGPGERVELAVDEVEGGEVSPYLVEEVRPGDFLEVKGPLGQYFVWREDDPSPVQLIAGGSGIVPLLSIARARAAAGTAQPFRLLYSVRSAPDALYADEIEELRARGIPTEWIHTRLAPPGSPRAAGRVSLTELERLTIPPSERPLIYICGPTAFVEATADAVVAAGHPPLRVRTERFGGAS
;
A
#
# COMPACT_ATOMS: atom_id res chain seq x y z
N MET A 1 -24.50 9.59 -12.79
CA MET A 1 -23.23 8.81 -12.69
C MET A 1 -23.62 7.34 -12.70
N THR A 2 -23.20 6.58 -13.69
CA THR A 2 -23.39 5.13 -13.73
C THR A 2 -22.53 4.49 -12.64
N ALA A 3 -23.12 3.58 -11.85
CA ALA A 3 -22.37 2.85 -10.83
C ALA A 3 -21.26 2.01 -11.50
N THR A 4 -20.07 1.98 -10.91
CA THR A 4 -18.96 1.13 -11.38
C THR A 4 -19.43 -0.34 -11.31
N PRO A 5 -19.39 -1.09 -12.41
CA PRO A 5 -19.85 -2.48 -12.43
C PRO A 5 -18.91 -3.40 -11.68
N TRP A 6 -19.43 -4.56 -11.23
CA TRP A 6 -18.63 -5.70 -10.83
C TRP A 6 -18.14 -6.43 -12.08
N LEU A 7 -16.84 -6.74 -12.11
CA LEU A 7 -16.19 -7.45 -13.20
C LEU A 7 -15.72 -8.82 -12.71
N PRO A 8 -15.81 -9.86 -13.55
CA PRO A 8 -15.14 -11.13 -13.26
C PRO A 8 -13.63 -10.94 -13.37
N ALA A 9 -12.90 -11.48 -12.42
CA ALA A 9 -11.44 -11.48 -12.37
C ALA A 9 -10.95 -12.92 -12.29
N HIS A 10 -10.03 -13.27 -13.17
CA HIS A 10 -9.38 -14.58 -13.17
C HIS A 10 -8.07 -14.49 -12.40
N VAL A 11 -7.84 -15.36 -11.44
CA VAL A 11 -6.58 -15.43 -10.69
C VAL A 11 -5.51 -16.09 -11.56
N ASP A 12 -4.53 -15.31 -12.00
CA ASP A 12 -3.41 -15.79 -12.82
C ASP A 12 -2.29 -16.36 -11.96
N THR A 13 -1.89 -15.63 -10.91
CA THR A 13 -0.76 -16.01 -10.06
C THR A 13 -1.04 -15.71 -8.60
N VAL A 14 -0.58 -16.60 -7.72
CA VAL A 14 -0.59 -16.44 -6.27
C VAL A 14 0.83 -16.66 -5.76
N THR A 15 1.43 -15.63 -5.14
CA THR A 15 2.83 -15.67 -4.66
C THR A 15 2.89 -15.35 -3.18
N PRO A 16 3.54 -16.17 -2.34
CA PRO A 16 3.79 -15.82 -0.94
C PRO A 16 4.66 -14.57 -0.81
N LEU A 17 4.26 -13.61 0.01
CA LEU A 17 5.06 -12.45 0.38
C LEU A 17 5.64 -12.58 1.79
N THR A 18 4.82 -13.05 2.73
CA THR A 18 5.20 -13.36 4.11
C THR A 18 4.49 -14.64 4.56
N ALA A 19 4.63 -15.02 5.84
CA ALA A 19 3.88 -16.13 6.40
C ALA A 19 2.35 -15.92 6.31
N HIS A 20 1.90 -14.64 6.32
CA HIS A 20 0.48 -14.26 6.43
C HIS A 20 -0.01 -13.42 5.25
N ALA A 21 0.81 -13.21 4.23
CA ALA A 21 0.43 -12.38 3.09
C ALA A 21 0.76 -13.03 1.75
N ARG A 22 -0.09 -12.74 0.75
CA ARG A 22 0.06 -13.19 -0.65
C ARG A 22 -0.06 -12.03 -1.61
N SER A 23 0.72 -12.06 -2.68
CA SER A 23 0.43 -11.30 -3.90
C SER A 23 -0.49 -12.12 -4.79
N LEU A 24 -1.55 -11.49 -5.27
CA LEU A 24 -2.50 -12.03 -6.23
C LEU A 24 -2.40 -11.21 -7.51
N VAL A 25 -2.09 -11.84 -8.63
CA VAL A 25 -2.19 -11.22 -9.94
C VAL A 25 -3.48 -11.69 -10.60
N LEU A 26 -4.30 -10.73 -10.96
CA LEU A 26 -5.62 -10.95 -11.56
C LEU A 26 -5.60 -10.50 -13.02
N ASP A 27 -6.25 -11.28 -13.89
CA ASP A 27 -6.66 -10.87 -15.24
C ASP A 27 -8.14 -10.47 -15.17
N VAL A 28 -8.44 -9.21 -15.49
CA VAL A 28 -9.77 -8.61 -15.28
C VAL A 28 -10.28 -8.06 -16.61
N PRO A 29 -10.98 -8.87 -17.42
CA PRO A 29 -11.52 -8.45 -18.71
C PRO A 29 -12.41 -7.20 -18.57
N GLY A 30 -12.09 -6.17 -19.36
CA GLY A 30 -12.78 -4.88 -19.32
C GLY A 30 -12.21 -3.89 -18.30
N TRP A 31 -11.15 -4.23 -17.57
CA TRP A 31 -10.42 -3.27 -16.74
C TRP A 31 -9.64 -2.29 -17.60
N THR A 32 -9.79 -1.01 -17.33
CA THR A 32 -9.17 0.05 -18.15
C THR A 32 -7.79 0.51 -17.65
N GLY A 33 -7.28 -0.16 -16.61
CA GLY A 33 -6.06 0.24 -15.92
C GLY A 33 -6.35 0.98 -14.62
N SER A 34 -5.29 1.27 -13.86
CA SER A 34 -5.37 1.96 -12.56
C SER A 34 -4.29 3.03 -12.44
N LEU A 35 -4.61 4.09 -11.69
CA LEU A 35 -3.65 5.08 -11.26
C LEU A 35 -2.94 4.60 -9.98
N PRO A 36 -1.66 4.96 -9.78
CA PRO A 36 -0.93 4.55 -8.60
C PRO A 36 -1.54 5.14 -7.32
N GLY A 37 -1.80 4.27 -6.35
CA GLY A 37 -2.47 4.61 -5.10
C GLY A 37 -3.98 4.34 -5.08
N GLN A 38 -4.56 3.78 -6.15
CA GLN A 38 -5.96 3.35 -6.17
C GLN A 38 -6.16 1.98 -5.50
N HIS A 39 -7.41 1.66 -5.23
CA HIS A 39 -7.87 0.37 -4.69
C HIS A 39 -9.03 -0.20 -5.52
N LEU A 40 -9.41 -1.41 -5.22
CA LEU A 40 -10.62 -2.06 -5.72
C LEU A 40 -11.34 -2.77 -4.57
N ASP A 41 -12.63 -3.07 -4.77
CA ASP A 41 -13.38 -3.96 -3.89
C ASP A 41 -13.35 -5.37 -4.45
N ILE A 42 -13.18 -6.37 -3.57
CA ILE A 42 -13.42 -7.79 -3.85
C ILE A 42 -14.72 -8.20 -3.16
N ARG A 43 -15.55 -8.97 -3.85
CA ARG A 43 -16.75 -9.58 -3.31
C ARG A 43 -16.64 -11.09 -3.37
N LEU A 44 -16.90 -11.74 -2.25
CA LEU A 44 -17.11 -13.17 -2.16
C LEU A 44 -18.60 -13.42 -1.95
N THR A 45 -19.12 -14.45 -2.62
CA THR A 45 -20.52 -14.88 -2.47
C THR A 45 -20.53 -16.32 -2.00
N ALA A 46 -21.10 -16.57 -0.82
CA ALA A 46 -21.29 -17.91 -0.27
C ALA A 46 -22.43 -18.66 -0.97
N GLU A 47 -22.51 -19.98 -0.80
CA GLU A 47 -23.53 -20.83 -1.42
C GLU A 47 -24.98 -20.45 -1.04
N ASP A 48 -25.16 -19.91 0.18
CA ASP A 48 -26.45 -19.42 0.67
C ASP A 48 -26.83 -18.02 0.15
N GLY A 49 -25.95 -17.40 -0.66
CA GLY A 49 -26.13 -16.08 -1.24
C GLY A 49 -25.64 -14.93 -0.35
N TYR A 50 -25.06 -15.21 0.82
CA TYR A 50 -24.40 -14.19 1.63
C TYR A 50 -23.21 -13.58 0.88
N ARG A 51 -23.02 -12.27 1.02
CA ARG A 51 -21.96 -11.53 0.34
C ARG A 51 -21.10 -10.77 1.33
N ALA A 52 -19.79 -10.96 1.22
CA ALA A 52 -18.77 -10.18 1.94
C ALA A 52 -17.96 -9.36 0.94
N GLU A 53 -17.84 -8.06 1.21
CA GLU A 53 -17.08 -7.13 0.35
C GLU A 53 -15.97 -6.48 1.18
N ARG A 54 -14.74 -6.41 0.61
CA ARG A 54 -13.60 -5.74 1.23
C ARG A 54 -12.77 -5.02 0.18
N SER A 55 -12.25 -3.86 0.56
CA SER A 55 -11.38 -3.04 -0.29
C SER A 55 -9.92 -3.47 -0.16
N TYR A 56 -9.22 -3.55 -1.29
CA TYR A 56 -7.80 -3.89 -1.37
C TYR A 56 -7.08 -2.87 -2.26
N SER A 57 -5.95 -2.35 -1.75
CA SER A 57 -5.09 -1.47 -2.52
C SER A 57 -4.46 -2.20 -3.69
N ILE A 58 -4.36 -1.52 -4.82
CA ILE A 58 -3.73 -2.04 -6.03
C ILE A 58 -2.23 -1.80 -5.96
N ALA A 59 -1.43 -2.87 -6.08
CA ALA A 59 0.03 -2.81 -6.11
C ALA A 59 0.57 -2.45 -7.49
N SER A 60 -0.16 -2.79 -8.56
CA SER A 60 0.15 -2.43 -9.96
C SER A 60 -0.36 -1.02 -10.30
N PHE A 61 0.01 -0.54 -11.49
CA PHE A 61 -0.49 0.71 -12.07
C PHE A 61 -0.39 0.66 -13.60
N GLY A 62 -1.01 1.64 -14.25
CA GLY A 62 -0.96 1.78 -15.71
C GLY A 62 -2.16 1.18 -16.43
N PRO A 63 -2.17 1.22 -17.76
CA PRO A 63 -3.24 0.68 -18.60
C PRO A 63 -3.21 -0.85 -18.66
N GLY A 64 -4.33 -1.44 -19.05
CA GLY A 64 -4.46 -2.88 -19.29
C GLY A 64 -5.30 -3.58 -18.24
N GLU A 65 -5.51 -4.88 -18.45
CA GLU A 65 -6.44 -5.71 -17.70
C GLU A 65 -5.78 -6.46 -16.53
N ARG A 66 -4.47 -6.35 -16.39
CA ARG A 66 -3.71 -7.04 -15.34
C ARG A 66 -3.61 -6.20 -14.07
N VAL A 67 -4.07 -6.77 -12.95
CA VAL A 67 -4.12 -6.10 -11.65
C VAL A 67 -3.39 -6.94 -10.62
N GLU A 68 -2.45 -6.34 -9.89
CA GLU A 68 -1.76 -6.97 -8.75
C GLU A 68 -2.29 -6.40 -7.45
N LEU A 69 -2.62 -7.29 -6.53
CA LEU A 69 -2.99 -6.98 -5.15
C LEU A 69 -1.99 -7.61 -4.19
N ALA A 70 -1.86 -7.06 -3.00
CA ALA A 70 -1.28 -7.78 -1.88
C ALA A 70 -2.29 -7.86 -0.75
N VAL A 71 -2.55 -9.05 -0.30
CA VAL A 71 -3.51 -9.36 0.75
C VAL A 71 -2.76 -9.84 1.98
N ASP A 72 -2.94 -9.12 3.08
CA ASP A 72 -2.47 -9.50 4.41
C ASP A 72 -3.65 -10.09 5.17
N GLU A 73 -3.45 -11.25 5.77
CA GLU A 73 -4.49 -11.97 6.50
C GLU A 73 -4.87 -11.21 7.77
N VAL A 74 -6.16 -11.02 7.95
CA VAL A 74 -6.75 -10.48 9.18
C VAL A 74 -7.39 -11.63 9.94
N GLU A 75 -6.85 -11.95 11.11
CA GLU A 75 -7.37 -13.01 11.98
C GLU A 75 -8.87 -12.79 12.27
N GLY A 76 -9.68 -13.81 12.02
CA GLY A 76 -11.14 -13.75 12.16
C GLY A 76 -11.84 -12.91 11.08
N GLY A 77 -11.14 -12.47 10.04
CA GLY A 77 -11.74 -11.82 8.89
C GLY A 77 -12.51 -12.79 8.00
N GLU A 78 -13.46 -12.28 7.22
CA GLU A 78 -14.31 -13.12 6.32
C GLU A 78 -13.70 -13.30 4.92
N VAL A 79 -12.92 -12.34 4.44
CA VAL A 79 -12.43 -12.30 3.04
C VAL A 79 -10.93 -12.56 2.96
N SER A 80 -10.10 -11.89 3.77
CA SER A 80 -8.65 -12.02 3.67
C SER A 80 -8.13 -13.43 3.98
N PRO A 81 -8.66 -14.22 4.96
CA PRO A 81 -8.22 -15.61 5.14
C PRO A 81 -8.49 -16.45 3.91
N TYR A 82 -9.66 -16.34 3.28
CA TYR A 82 -9.97 -17.06 2.05
C TYR A 82 -9.00 -16.71 0.93
N LEU A 83 -8.69 -15.42 0.72
CA LEU A 83 -7.76 -14.96 -0.32
C LEU A 83 -6.32 -15.44 -0.08
N VAL A 84 -5.91 -15.57 1.18
CA VAL A 84 -4.54 -16.00 1.54
C VAL A 84 -4.39 -17.51 1.56
N GLU A 85 -5.38 -18.23 2.11
CA GLU A 85 -5.24 -19.65 2.38
C GLU A 85 -5.82 -20.54 1.27
N GLU A 86 -6.93 -20.10 0.63
CA GLU A 86 -7.71 -20.98 -0.24
C GLU A 86 -7.60 -20.65 -1.72
N VAL A 87 -7.46 -19.37 -2.11
CA VAL A 87 -7.39 -18.96 -3.52
C VAL A 87 -6.18 -19.56 -4.24
N ARG A 88 -6.41 -20.07 -5.43
CA ARG A 88 -5.41 -20.70 -6.31
C ARG A 88 -5.44 -20.08 -7.71
N PRO A 89 -4.34 -20.20 -8.47
CA PRO A 89 -4.37 -19.89 -9.90
C PRO A 89 -5.46 -20.71 -10.61
N GLY A 90 -6.27 -20.01 -11.41
CA GLY A 90 -7.43 -20.58 -12.10
C GLY A 90 -8.77 -20.24 -11.46
N ASP A 91 -8.80 -19.74 -10.23
CA ASP A 91 -10.02 -19.32 -9.56
C ASP A 91 -10.58 -18.02 -10.13
N PHE A 92 -11.86 -17.75 -9.83
CA PHE A 92 -12.56 -16.53 -10.19
C PHE A 92 -12.95 -15.73 -8.95
N LEU A 93 -12.78 -14.41 -9.06
CA LEU A 93 -13.22 -13.44 -8.07
C LEU A 93 -14.14 -12.40 -8.75
N GLU A 94 -14.92 -11.70 -7.98
CA GLU A 94 -15.65 -10.52 -8.45
C GLU A 94 -14.96 -9.27 -7.91
N VAL A 95 -14.60 -8.36 -8.82
CA VAL A 95 -13.91 -7.11 -8.47
C VAL A 95 -14.68 -5.89 -8.97
N LYS A 96 -14.55 -4.78 -8.25
CA LYS A 96 -15.14 -3.50 -8.64
C LYS A 96 -14.09 -2.39 -8.47
N GLY A 97 -13.81 -1.68 -9.55
CA GLY A 97 -12.82 -0.61 -9.54
C GLY A 97 -12.46 -0.11 -10.93
N PRO A 98 -11.34 0.65 -11.05
CA PRO A 98 -10.55 1.19 -9.96
C PRO A 98 -11.30 2.25 -9.15
N LEU A 99 -11.05 2.31 -7.86
CA LEU A 99 -11.67 3.23 -6.90
C LEU A 99 -10.61 4.15 -6.27
N GLY A 100 -11.08 5.27 -5.71
CA GLY A 100 -10.21 6.26 -5.08
C GLY A 100 -9.66 7.30 -6.06
N GLN A 101 -9.69 8.56 -5.63
CA GLN A 101 -9.20 9.71 -6.41
C GLN A 101 -8.28 10.61 -5.56
N TYR A 102 -8.38 10.51 -4.23
CA TYR A 102 -7.66 11.38 -3.32
C TYR A 102 -6.22 10.91 -3.04
N PHE A 103 -6.03 9.61 -2.89
CA PHE A 103 -4.74 9.00 -2.56
C PHE A 103 -3.91 8.65 -3.80
N VAL A 104 -4.09 9.35 -4.90
CA VAL A 104 -3.46 9.10 -6.20
C VAL A 104 -2.26 10.01 -6.40
N TRP A 105 -1.12 9.45 -6.79
CA TRP A 105 0.01 10.20 -7.30
C TRP A 105 -0.11 10.43 -8.80
N ARG A 106 0.34 11.60 -9.25
CA ARG A 106 0.36 12.00 -10.67
C ARG A 106 1.75 12.48 -11.05
N GLU A 107 2.21 12.02 -12.18
CA GLU A 107 3.55 12.32 -12.71
C GLU A 107 3.76 13.82 -13.02
N ASP A 108 2.70 14.52 -13.36
CA ASP A 108 2.70 15.96 -13.68
C ASP A 108 2.80 16.88 -12.44
N ASP A 109 2.68 16.35 -11.21
CA ASP A 109 2.93 17.12 -9.99
C ASP A 109 4.43 17.11 -9.65
N PRO A 110 5.14 18.26 -9.75
CA PRO A 110 6.58 18.31 -9.54
C PRO A 110 7.00 18.28 -8.07
N SER A 111 6.07 18.19 -7.13
CA SER A 111 6.37 18.24 -5.70
C SER A 111 7.22 17.05 -5.24
N PRO A 112 8.16 17.22 -4.32
CA PRO A 112 8.78 16.11 -3.62
C PRO A 112 7.71 15.21 -2.96
N VAL A 113 7.99 13.91 -2.84
CA VAL A 113 7.04 12.94 -2.29
C VAL A 113 7.62 12.19 -1.11
N GLN A 114 6.91 12.21 0.01
CA GLN A 114 7.19 11.39 1.18
C GLN A 114 6.15 10.30 1.28
N LEU A 115 6.60 9.05 1.22
CA LEU A 115 5.79 7.86 1.45
C LEU A 115 6.03 7.36 2.88
N ILE A 116 4.96 7.05 3.63
CA ILE A 116 5.06 6.54 5.01
C ILE A 116 4.10 5.36 5.15
N ALA A 117 4.67 4.16 5.24
CA ALA A 117 3.94 2.90 5.30
C ALA A 117 3.94 2.27 6.69
N GLY A 118 2.80 1.72 7.10
CA GLY A 118 2.67 0.81 8.24
C GLY A 118 2.17 -0.57 7.81
N GLY A 119 3.01 -1.61 7.94
CA GLY A 119 2.64 -2.98 7.54
C GLY A 119 2.19 -3.06 6.08
N SER A 120 1.03 -3.68 5.83
CA SER A 120 0.43 -3.80 4.50
C SER A 120 0.03 -2.47 3.84
N GLY A 121 0.11 -1.33 4.56
CA GLY A 121 0.01 0.00 3.97
C GLY A 121 1.10 0.35 2.95
N ILE A 122 2.10 -0.49 2.82
CA ILE A 122 3.08 -0.39 1.75
C ILE A 122 2.45 -0.57 0.36
N VAL A 123 1.37 -1.31 0.22
CA VAL A 123 0.82 -1.74 -1.07
C VAL A 123 0.48 -0.56 -2.00
N PRO A 124 -0.36 0.43 -1.62
CA PRO A 124 -0.65 1.56 -2.48
C PRO A 124 0.58 2.48 -2.67
N LEU A 125 1.47 2.53 -1.67
CA LEU A 125 2.70 3.31 -1.75
C LEU A 125 3.74 2.67 -2.66
N LEU A 126 3.78 1.35 -2.73
CA LEU A 126 4.58 0.60 -3.69
C LEU A 126 4.13 0.90 -5.13
N SER A 127 2.83 0.93 -5.38
CA SER A 127 2.28 1.33 -6.69
C SER A 127 2.76 2.72 -7.09
N ILE A 128 2.77 3.68 -6.16
CA ILE A 128 3.30 5.04 -6.38
C ILE A 128 4.81 5.01 -6.65
N ALA A 129 5.58 4.24 -5.87
CA ALA A 129 7.03 4.12 -6.04
C ALA A 129 7.41 3.44 -7.38
N ARG A 130 6.68 2.41 -7.78
CA ARG A 130 6.80 1.73 -9.08
C ARG A 130 6.53 2.71 -10.24
N ALA A 131 5.46 3.50 -10.12
CA ALA A 131 5.09 4.49 -11.15
C ALA A 131 6.18 5.57 -11.29
N ARG A 132 6.69 6.11 -10.21
CA ARG A 132 7.83 7.06 -10.22
C ARG A 132 9.07 6.44 -10.87
N ALA A 133 9.39 5.19 -10.54
CA ALA A 133 10.55 4.50 -11.09
C ALA A 133 10.40 4.21 -12.59
N ALA A 134 9.17 3.97 -13.07
CA ALA A 134 8.86 3.78 -14.48
C ALA A 134 8.90 5.09 -15.27
N ALA A 135 8.41 6.19 -14.69
CA ALA A 135 8.43 7.52 -15.29
C ALA A 135 9.85 8.08 -15.43
N GLY A 136 10.83 7.60 -14.66
CA GLY A 136 12.21 8.06 -14.71
C GLY A 136 12.39 9.52 -14.28
N THR A 137 11.45 10.09 -13.54
CA THR A 137 11.49 11.48 -13.09
C THR A 137 12.59 11.70 -12.06
N ALA A 138 13.21 12.90 -12.08
CA ALA A 138 14.20 13.30 -11.09
C ALA A 138 13.61 13.80 -9.76
N GLN A 139 12.30 13.81 -9.65
CA GLN A 139 11.54 14.26 -8.49
C GLN A 139 12.01 13.51 -7.22
N PRO A 140 12.29 14.21 -6.11
CA PRO A 140 12.71 13.58 -4.87
C PRO A 140 11.57 12.72 -4.27
N PHE A 141 11.89 11.47 -4.01
CA PHE A 141 11.03 10.53 -3.28
C PHE A 141 11.78 9.99 -2.08
N ARG A 142 11.07 9.79 -0.97
CA ARG A 142 11.57 9.03 0.19
C ARG A 142 10.47 8.10 0.69
N LEU A 143 10.87 6.92 1.14
CA LEU A 143 10.00 5.94 1.79
C LEU A 143 10.45 5.74 3.24
N LEU A 144 9.51 5.82 4.18
CA LEU A 144 9.65 5.33 5.53
C LEU A 144 8.71 4.14 5.67
N TYR A 145 9.26 2.96 5.96
CA TYR A 145 8.47 1.73 6.08
C TYR A 145 8.57 1.14 7.49
N SER A 146 7.46 1.17 8.21
CA SER A 146 7.31 0.65 9.56
C SER A 146 6.69 -0.74 9.53
N VAL A 147 7.42 -1.73 10.05
CA VAL A 147 7.02 -3.14 10.13
C VAL A 147 7.27 -3.68 11.55
N ARG A 148 6.68 -4.82 11.89
CA ARG A 148 6.93 -5.47 13.18
C ARG A 148 8.36 -6.01 13.25
N SER A 149 8.75 -6.77 12.23
CA SER A 149 10.08 -7.35 12.07
C SER A 149 10.40 -7.50 10.57
N ALA A 150 11.61 -7.87 10.21
CA ALA A 150 11.99 -8.06 8.80
C ALA A 150 11.16 -9.14 8.07
N PRO A 151 10.83 -10.31 8.69
CA PRO A 151 9.94 -11.29 8.05
C PRO A 151 8.50 -10.81 7.78
N ASP A 152 8.05 -9.73 8.45
CA ASP A 152 6.71 -9.14 8.23
C ASP A 152 6.68 -8.11 7.08
N ALA A 153 7.83 -7.83 6.46
CA ALA A 153 7.93 -6.84 5.40
C ALA A 153 7.45 -7.40 4.06
N LEU A 154 6.37 -6.82 3.52
CA LEU A 154 5.91 -7.12 2.18
C LEU A 154 6.86 -6.49 1.15
N TYR A 155 7.17 -7.18 0.07
CA TYR A 155 7.99 -6.70 -1.05
C TYR A 155 9.39 -6.19 -0.65
N ALA A 156 9.99 -6.77 0.40
CA ALA A 156 11.27 -6.29 0.94
C ALA A 156 12.38 -6.17 -0.11
N ASP A 157 12.56 -7.21 -0.95
CA ASP A 157 13.59 -7.24 -1.99
C ASP A 157 13.34 -6.17 -3.05
N GLU A 158 12.08 -6.02 -3.50
CA GLU A 158 11.72 -4.99 -4.48
C GLU A 158 11.91 -3.56 -3.93
N ILE A 159 11.64 -3.35 -2.65
CA ILE A 159 11.88 -2.05 -2.00
C ILE A 159 13.39 -1.72 -1.99
N GLU A 160 14.26 -2.70 -1.77
CA GLU A 160 15.71 -2.49 -1.87
C GLU A 160 16.16 -2.21 -3.33
N GLU A 161 15.52 -2.83 -4.32
CA GLU A 161 15.74 -2.49 -5.74
C GLU A 161 15.29 -1.05 -6.05
N LEU A 162 14.14 -0.63 -5.56
CA LEU A 162 13.64 0.75 -5.69
C LEU A 162 14.56 1.75 -5.00
N ARG A 163 15.13 1.39 -3.86
CA ARG A 163 16.15 2.17 -3.16
C ARG A 163 17.39 2.38 -4.04
N ALA A 164 17.89 1.33 -4.68
CA ALA A 164 19.00 1.43 -5.63
C ALA A 164 18.65 2.29 -6.87
N ARG A 165 17.37 2.41 -7.21
CA ARG A 165 16.85 3.25 -8.30
C ARG A 165 16.50 4.69 -7.86
N GLY A 166 16.96 5.13 -6.68
CA GLY A 166 16.85 6.51 -6.20
C GLY A 166 15.59 6.82 -5.41
N ILE A 167 15.02 5.84 -4.69
CA ILE A 167 13.99 6.03 -3.67
C ILE A 167 14.55 5.61 -2.30
N PRO A 168 15.28 6.53 -1.60
CA PRO A 168 15.83 6.22 -0.27
C PRO A 168 14.74 5.69 0.66
N THR A 169 15.05 4.57 1.34
CA THR A 169 14.12 3.89 2.24
C THR A 169 14.70 3.80 3.63
N GLU A 170 13.90 4.20 4.61
CA GLU A 170 14.17 4.07 6.04
C GLU A 170 13.28 3.00 6.64
N TRP A 171 13.90 1.99 7.26
CA TRP A 171 13.21 0.88 7.89
C TRP A 171 12.99 1.14 9.37
N ILE A 172 11.76 1.00 9.83
CA ILE A 172 11.38 1.09 11.25
C ILE A 172 10.86 -0.27 11.71
N HIS A 173 11.66 -0.99 12.47
CA HIS A 173 11.25 -2.25 13.08
C HIS A 173 10.64 -1.97 14.45
N THR A 174 9.38 -2.34 14.67
CA THR A 174 8.66 -1.96 15.89
C THR A 174 8.74 -2.99 17.02
N ARG A 175 9.00 -4.28 16.69
CA ARG A 175 9.08 -5.38 17.67
C ARG A 175 10.44 -6.06 17.71
N LEU A 176 11.01 -6.38 16.54
CA LEU A 176 12.30 -7.07 16.43
C LEU A 176 13.12 -6.44 15.31
N ALA A 177 14.19 -5.76 15.68
CA ALA A 177 15.16 -5.22 14.73
C ALA A 177 16.12 -6.32 14.25
N PRO A 178 16.57 -6.28 12.98
CA PRO A 178 17.58 -7.21 12.50
C PRO A 178 18.89 -7.12 13.30
N PRO A 179 19.66 -8.22 13.39
CA PRO A 179 21.00 -8.17 13.99
C PRO A 179 21.87 -7.10 13.33
N GLY A 180 22.55 -6.30 14.15
CA GLY A 180 23.41 -5.21 13.66
C GLY A 180 22.66 -3.93 13.24
N SER A 181 21.34 -3.87 13.43
CA SER A 181 20.58 -2.65 13.18
C SER A 181 21.10 -1.49 14.06
N PRO A 182 21.36 -0.30 13.46
CA PRO A 182 21.80 0.86 14.25
C PRO A 182 20.67 1.45 15.11
N ARG A 183 19.42 1.07 14.81
CA ARG A 183 18.22 1.50 15.55
C ARG A 183 17.64 0.34 16.35
N ALA A 184 17.39 0.57 17.63
CA ALA A 184 16.63 -0.38 18.46
C ALA A 184 15.18 -0.52 17.95
N ALA A 185 14.57 -1.70 18.21
CA ALA A 185 13.16 -1.90 17.91
C ALA A 185 12.28 -0.95 18.74
N GLY A 186 11.24 -0.41 18.10
CA GLY A 186 10.31 0.54 18.72
C GLY A 186 9.55 1.36 17.68
N ARG A 187 8.47 2.01 18.09
CA ARG A 187 7.75 2.94 17.22
C ARG A 187 8.63 4.14 16.89
N VAL A 188 8.40 4.75 15.71
CA VAL A 188 9.09 5.98 15.35
C VAL A 188 8.65 7.11 16.28
N SER A 189 9.61 7.86 16.81
CA SER A 189 9.37 9.06 17.61
C SER A 189 9.16 10.28 16.70
N LEU A 190 8.59 11.36 17.25
CA LEU A 190 8.41 12.63 16.52
C LEU A 190 9.77 13.15 16.00
N THR A 191 10.78 13.19 16.83
CA THR A 191 12.13 13.65 16.47
C THR A 191 12.77 12.80 15.36
N GLU A 192 12.54 11.48 15.39
CA GLU A 192 13.01 10.60 14.30
C GLU A 192 12.23 10.89 13.01
N LEU A 193 10.91 11.08 13.10
CA LEU A 193 10.07 11.38 11.96
C LEU A 193 10.52 12.67 11.26
N GLU A 194 10.77 13.75 12.03
CA GLU A 194 11.30 15.03 11.53
C GLU A 194 12.63 14.85 10.78
N ARG A 195 13.51 14.01 11.30
CA ARG A 195 14.83 13.75 10.70
C ARG A 195 14.76 12.85 9.46
N LEU A 196 13.85 11.89 9.44
CA LEU A 196 13.76 10.84 8.42
C LEU A 196 12.84 11.22 7.24
N THR A 197 12.05 12.28 7.37
CA THR A 197 11.16 12.76 6.32
C THR A 197 11.77 13.94 5.56
N ILE A 198 11.22 14.23 4.38
CA ILE A 198 11.55 15.43 3.62
C ILE A 198 11.08 16.65 4.42
N PRO A 199 11.92 17.68 4.64
CA PRO A 199 11.55 18.78 5.53
C PRO A 199 10.39 19.61 4.99
N PRO A 200 9.57 20.25 5.87
CA PRO A 200 8.43 21.07 5.49
C PRO A 200 8.74 22.23 4.53
N SER A 201 9.97 22.75 4.59
CA SER A 201 10.46 23.83 3.68
C SER A 201 10.45 23.40 2.21
N GLU A 202 10.62 22.13 1.90
CA GLU A 202 10.55 21.58 0.54
C GLU A 202 9.10 21.32 0.09
N ARG A 203 8.09 21.47 0.97
CA ARG A 203 6.67 21.31 0.70
C ARG A 203 6.30 19.98 0.03
N PRO A 204 6.74 18.82 0.56
CA PRO A 204 6.42 17.53 -0.05
C PRO A 204 4.92 17.24 -0.04
N LEU A 205 4.47 16.42 -1.00
CA LEU A 205 3.25 15.62 -0.83
C LEU A 205 3.58 14.43 0.06
N ILE A 206 2.76 14.22 1.09
CA ILE A 206 2.96 13.12 2.05
C ILE A 206 1.81 12.15 1.89
N TYR A 207 2.14 10.87 1.63
CA TYR A 207 1.19 9.77 1.56
C TYR A 207 1.43 8.83 2.72
N ILE A 208 0.42 8.67 3.57
CA ILE A 208 0.49 7.80 4.76
C ILE A 208 -0.56 6.71 4.64
N CYS A 209 -0.14 5.45 4.67
CA CYS A 209 -1.04 4.31 4.63
C CYS A 209 -0.67 3.25 5.67
N GLY A 210 -1.69 2.64 6.28
CA GLY A 210 -1.51 1.63 7.31
C GLY A 210 -2.72 1.46 8.22
N PRO A 211 -2.56 0.75 9.34
CA PRO A 211 -3.60 0.63 10.36
C PRO A 211 -4.04 2.00 10.89
N THR A 212 -5.33 2.15 11.23
CA THR A 212 -5.93 3.42 11.65
C THR A 212 -5.11 4.18 12.69
N ALA A 213 -4.72 3.52 13.79
CA ALA A 213 -3.94 4.16 14.86
C ALA A 213 -2.54 4.60 14.41
N PHE A 214 -1.91 3.88 13.47
CA PHE A 214 -0.63 4.27 12.87
C PHE A 214 -0.79 5.53 12.02
N VAL A 215 -1.81 5.54 11.16
CA VAL A 215 -2.05 6.66 10.24
C VAL A 215 -2.38 7.94 11.00
N GLU A 216 -3.24 7.87 12.01
CA GLU A 216 -3.60 9.01 12.85
C GLU A 216 -2.39 9.59 13.58
N ALA A 217 -1.66 8.76 14.32
CA ALA A 217 -0.48 9.19 15.06
C ALA A 217 0.61 9.77 14.13
N THR A 218 0.79 9.19 12.94
CA THR A 218 1.79 9.66 11.98
C THR A 218 1.35 10.96 11.31
N ALA A 219 0.07 11.10 10.94
CA ALA A 219 -0.47 12.32 10.35
C ALA A 219 -0.38 13.50 11.32
N ASP A 220 -0.77 13.28 12.59
CA ASP A 220 -0.64 14.30 13.63
C ASP A 220 0.82 14.71 13.83
N ALA A 221 1.74 13.74 13.84
CA ALA A 221 3.16 14.00 14.02
C ALA A 221 3.77 14.82 12.86
N VAL A 222 3.47 14.50 11.60
CA VAL A 222 4.00 15.29 10.46
C VAL A 222 3.39 16.69 10.41
N VAL A 223 2.14 16.85 10.81
CA VAL A 223 1.50 18.17 10.92
C VAL A 223 2.14 18.98 12.06
N ALA A 224 2.39 18.36 13.22
CA ALA A 224 3.11 18.99 14.34
C ALA A 224 4.55 19.38 13.98
N ALA A 225 5.20 18.62 13.08
CA ALA A 225 6.51 18.94 12.51
C ALA A 225 6.48 20.10 11.50
N GLY A 226 5.30 20.70 11.22
CA GLY A 226 5.14 21.87 10.36
C GLY A 226 4.73 21.59 8.91
N HIS A 227 4.38 20.35 8.57
CA HIS A 227 3.85 20.06 7.24
C HIS A 227 2.40 20.55 7.10
N PRO A 228 2.05 21.22 5.98
CA PRO A 228 0.68 21.69 5.79
C PRO A 228 -0.31 20.51 5.70
N PRO A 229 -1.43 20.53 6.46
CA PRO A 229 -2.41 19.41 6.46
C PRO A 229 -2.95 19.07 5.07
N LEU A 230 -3.14 20.08 4.20
CA LEU A 230 -3.63 19.90 2.82
C LEU A 230 -2.64 19.13 1.91
N ARG A 231 -1.40 18.92 2.35
CA ARG A 231 -0.39 18.15 1.64
C ARG A 231 -0.20 16.74 2.22
N VAL A 232 -0.97 16.39 3.25
CA VAL A 232 -0.95 15.06 3.87
C VAL A 232 -2.18 14.28 3.39
N ARG A 233 -1.94 13.21 2.65
CA ARG A 233 -2.96 12.29 2.15
C ARG A 233 -2.88 11.00 2.95
N THR A 234 -4.01 10.54 3.44
CA THR A 234 -4.07 9.36 4.29
C THR A 234 -5.03 8.32 3.74
N GLU A 235 -4.65 7.04 3.83
CA GLU A 235 -5.53 5.90 3.61
C GLU A 235 -5.38 4.93 4.78
N ARG A 236 -6.49 4.34 5.23
CA ARG A 236 -6.56 3.53 6.44
C ARG A 236 -7.20 2.20 6.11
N PHE A 237 -6.69 1.13 6.72
CA PHE A 237 -7.34 -0.16 6.73
C PHE A 237 -7.41 -0.72 8.15
N GLY A 238 -8.27 -1.73 8.33
CA GLY A 238 -8.70 -2.16 9.64
C GLY A 238 -9.90 -1.32 10.09
N GLY A 239 -11.04 -1.97 10.28
CA GLY A 239 -12.27 -1.32 10.74
C GLY A 239 -12.03 -0.57 12.03
N ALA A 240 -12.77 0.51 12.24
CA ALA A 240 -13.00 1.04 13.58
C ALA A 240 -13.63 -0.09 14.41
N SER A 241 -12.88 -0.59 15.38
CA SER A 241 -13.38 -1.47 16.43
C SER A 241 -14.36 -0.72 17.30
#